data_2945770934f242d5943b0bfb7bcfb4a4
#
_entry.id   2945770934f242d5943b0bfb7bcfb4a4
#
_cell.length_a   1.000
_cell.length_b   1.000
_cell.length_c   1.000
_cell.angle_alpha   90.00
_cell.angle_beta   90.00
_cell.angle_gamma   90.00
#
_symmetry.space_group_name_H-M   'P 1'
#
loop_
_entity.id
_entity.type
_entity.pdbx_description
1 polymer ?
#
loop_
_entity_poly.entity_id
_entity_poly.type
_entity_poly.pdbx_seq_one_letter_code
_entity_poly.pdbx_strand_id
1 'polypeptide(L)'
;MTINKSKRKKPKRKRQIVKATQPNDIPYSKYRIEWTDIISDSGWADEDKFDKMTLAKPVNEGWIYEKNKHYVKLFASYDKDEDGYVFGDRTMIPRSCIRKMTKIK
;
A
#
# COMPACT_ATOMS: atom_id res chain seq x y z
N MET A 1 -10.52 29.48 -6.28
CA MET A 1 -10.31 28.98 -6.08
C MET A 1 -9.84 28.46 -5.67
N THR A 2 -9.78 28.26 -5.59
CA THR A 2 -9.39 27.66 -5.23
C THR A 2 -9.21 26.99 -4.63
N ILE A 3 -9.22 26.88 -4.55
CA ILE A 3 -9.07 26.24 -3.99
C ILE A 3 -8.92 25.62 -3.40
N ASN A 4 -8.90 25.53 -3.33
CA ASN A 4 -8.67 24.89 -2.70
C ASN A 4 -8.43 24.13 -2.28
N LYS A 5 -8.35 24.05 -2.36
CA LYS A 5 -8.07 23.24 -2.13
C LYS A 5 -7.70 22.76 -1.44
N SER A 6 -7.57 22.95 -1.12
CA SER A 6 -7.19 22.53 -0.47
C SER A 6 -7.39 22.13 0.23
N LYS A 7 -7.79 22.20 0.38
CA LYS A 7 -7.99 21.84 0.97
C LYS A 7 -8.09 21.00 1.34
N ARG A 8 -7.93 20.59 1.16
CA ARG A 8 -7.96 19.70 1.45
C ARG A 8 -7.44 19.01 2.06
N LYS A 9 -7.20 19.16 2.52
CA LYS A 9 -6.59 18.67 3.27
C LYS A 9 -7.29 18.03 4.04
N LYS A 10 -7.39 17.29 4.03
CA LYS A 10 -8.01 16.54 4.66
C LYS A 10 -7.72 16.50 5.91
N PRO A 11 -8.26 16.45 6.48
CA PRO A 11 -8.11 16.51 7.75
C PRO A 11 -7.64 15.42 8.24
N LYS A 12 -7.36 15.16 8.19
CA LYS A 12 -6.88 14.35 8.56
C LYS A 12 -7.29 13.61 9.41
N ARG A 13 -7.38 12.72 9.10
CA ARG A 13 -7.53 11.88 9.93
C ARG A 13 -6.90 12.27 11.07
N LYS A 14 -7.26 12.53 11.90
CA LYS A 14 -6.73 12.86 12.96
C LYS A 14 -5.82 12.04 13.34
N ARG A 15 -4.83 12.14 13.11
CA ARG A 15 -3.92 11.34 13.41
C ARG A 15 -3.95 11.01 14.74
N GLN A 16 -3.76 9.91 15.08
CA GLN A 16 -3.70 9.51 16.32
C GLN A 16 -2.54 10.02 16.98
N ILE A 17 -2.55 10.37 18.11
CA ILE A 17 -1.43 10.78 18.83
C ILE A 17 -0.91 9.62 19.50
N VAL A 18 0.21 9.18 19.12
CA VAL A 18 0.80 8.02 19.67
C VAL A 18 1.89 8.36 20.57
N LYS A 19 1.94 7.79 21.79
CA LYS A 19 2.97 8.03 22.63
C LYS A 19 3.97 7.07 22.29
N ALA A 20 4.85 7.27 21.43
CA ALA A 20 5.85 6.32 21.01
C ALA A 20 6.85 6.14 22.10
N THR A 21 7.07 4.94 22.52
CA THR A 21 8.08 4.62 23.48
C THR A 21 9.38 4.27 22.79
N GLN A 22 9.38 4.07 21.48
CA GLN A 22 10.56 3.76 20.70
C GLN A 22 10.64 4.73 19.56
N PRO A 23 11.81 5.09 19.11
CA PRO A 23 11.93 6.05 18.04
C PRO A 23 11.23 5.68 16.76
N ASN A 24 11.09 4.38 16.50
CA ASN A 24 10.45 3.93 15.28
C ASN A 24 9.03 3.47 15.45
N ASP A 25 8.41 3.74 16.59
CA ASP A 25 7.02 3.37 16.77
C ASP A 25 6.16 4.29 15.92
N ILE A 26 5.20 3.75 15.21
CA ILE A 26 4.25 4.52 14.45
C ILE A 26 2.87 3.92 14.64
N PRO A 27 1.83 4.70 14.43
CA PRO A 27 0.46 4.26 14.68
C PRO A 27 -0.14 3.46 13.54
N TYR A 28 0.66 2.64 12.87
CA TYR A 28 0.18 1.83 11.77
C TYR A 28 0.69 0.42 11.94
N SER A 29 -0.11 -0.56 11.61
CA SER A 29 0.30 -1.96 11.72
C SER A 29 1.02 -2.39 10.47
N LYS A 30 2.02 -3.23 10.63
CA LYS A 30 2.81 -3.70 9.49
C LYS A 30 2.30 -5.05 9.04
N TYR A 31 2.18 -5.22 7.75
CA TYR A 31 1.65 -6.45 7.16
C TYR A 31 2.50 -6.92 6.00
N ARG A 32 2.42 -8.22 5.77
CA ARG A 32 2.94 -8.86 4.58
C ARG A 32 1.73 -9.16 3.73
N ILE A 33 1.70 -8.69 2.49
CA ILE A 33 0.57 -8.89 1.61
C ILE A 33 1.01 -9.68 0.40
N GLU A 34 0.36 -10.82 0.18
CA GLU A 34 0.61 -11.66 -0.98
C GLU A 34 -0.55 -11.43 -1.93
N TRP A 35 -0.26 -11.02 -3.13
CA TRP A 35 -1.33 -10.64 -4.06
C TRP A 35 -1.02 -11.12 -5.47
N THR A 36 -1.98 -10.98 -6.35
CA THR A 36 -1.88 -11.45 -7.72
C THR A 36 -1.94 -10.25 -8.64
N ASP A 37 -0.97 -10.15 -9.52
CA ASP A 37 -0.88 -9.00 -10.42
C ASP A 37 -0.95 -9.48 -11.86
N ILE A 38 -1.27 -8.56 -12.75
CA ILE A 38 -1.33 -8.86 -14.16
C ILE A 38 0.09 -8.96 -14.69
N ILE A 39 0.25 -9.61 -15.82
CA ILE A 39 1.48 -9.54 -16.56
C ILE A 39 1.14 -9.20 -17.99
N SER A 40 2.08 -8.61 -18.69
CA SER A 40 1.89 -8.23 -20.07
C SER A 40 3.16 -8.53 -20.82
N ASP A 41 3.01 -8.91 -22.09
CA ASP A 41 4.16 -9.17 -22.93
C ASP A 41 3.74 -8.76 -24.31
N SER A 42 4.45 -7.80 -24.91
CA SER A 42 4.07 -7.27 -26.22
C SER A 42 4.70 -8.08 -27.36
N GLY A 43 5.44 -9.13 -27.05
CA GLY A 43 6.04 -9.95 -28.06
C GLY A 43 5.06 -10.93 -28.67
N TRP A 44 5.54 -11.66 -29.66
CA TRP A 44 4.75 -12.67 -30.33
C TRP A 44 4.98 -14.02 -29.65
N ALA A 45 3.93 -14.81 -29.55
CA ALA A 45 4.05 -16.13 -28.93
C ALA A 45 3.10 -17.09 -29.63
N ASP A 46 3.49 -18.35 -29.71
CA ASP A 46 2.59 -19.38 -30.22
C ASP A 46 1.66 -19.82 -29.05
N GLU A 47 0.80 -20.76 -29.33
CA GLU A 47 -0.17 -21.21 -28.35
C GLU A 47 0.48 -21.80 -27.12
N ASP A 48 1.52 -22.61 -27.32
CA ASP A 48 2.21 -23.22 -26.20
C ASP A 48 2.74 -22.18 -25.24
N LYS A 49 3.38 -21.15 -25.77
CA LYS A 49 3.96 -20.14 -24.95
C LYS A 49 2.88 -19.31 -24.28
N PHE A 50 1.80 -19.01 -25.00
CA PHE A 50 0.71 -18.25 -24.45
C PHE A 50 0.04 -19.02 -23.33
N ASP A 51 -0.16 -20.31 -23.52
CA ASP A 51 -0.79 -21.16 -22.50
C ASP A 51 0.03 -21.23 -21.22
N LYS A 52 1.31 -21.01 -21.30
CA LYS A 52 2.15 -21.07 -20.12
C LYS A 52 2.24 -19.76 -19.34
N MET A 53 1.60 -18.72 -19.82
CA MET A 53 1.60 -17.47 -19.08
C MET A 53 0.79 -17.64 -17.80
N THR A 54 1.34 -17.11 -16.73
CA THR A 54 0.63 -17.12 -15.45
C THR A 54 0.73 -15.75 -14.84
N LEU A 55 -0.18 -15.44 -13.94
CA LEU A 55 -0.19 -14.15 -13.29
C LEU A 55 0.98 -14.04 -12.31
N ALA A 56 1.45 -12.84 -12.11
CA ALA A 56 2.51 -12.59 -11.15
C ALA A 56 1.95 -12.69 -9.74
N LYS A 57 2.80 -13.09 -8.80
CA LYS A 57 2.38 -13.24 -7.42
C LYS A 57 3.34 -12.48 -6.51
N PRO A 58 3.29 -11.17 -6.56
CA PRO A 58 4.21 -10.38 -5.74
C PRO A 58 3.87 -10.38 -4.27
N VAL A 59 4.82 -9.99 -3.47
CA VAL A 59 4.66 -9.86 -2.04
C VAL A 59 5.14 -8.48 -1.65
N ASN A 60 4.33 -7.77 -0.89
CA ASN A 60 4.72 -6.48 -0.36
C ASN A 60 4.69 -6.55 1.15
N GLU A 61 5.61 -5.84 1.78
CA GLU A 61 5.59 -5.68 3.23
C GLU A 61 5.58 -4.19 3.50
N GLY A 62 4.73 -3.76 4.39
CA GLY A 62 4.64 -2.35 4.72
C GLY A 62 3.56 -2.11 5.74
N TRP A 63 3.43 -0.86 6.11
CA TRP A 63 2.44 -0.46 7.11
C TRP A 63 1.13 -0.11 6.42
N ILE A 64 0.03 -0.52 7.01
CA ILE A 64 -1.29 -0.28 6.41
C ILE A 64 -1.76 1.12 6.77
N TYR A 65 -1.95 1.92 5.76
CA TYR A 65 -2.44 3.28 5.93
C TYR A 65 -3.97 3.29 5.97
N GLU A 66 -4.59 2.54 5.10
CA GLU A 66 -6.03 2.49 5.02
C GLU A 66 -6.43 1.17 4.36
N LYS A 67 -7.48 0.54 4.85
CA LYS A 67 -8.01 -0.63 4.17
C LYS A 67 -9.53 -0.60 4.27
N ASN A 68 -10.18 -1.04 3.23
CA ASN A 68 -11.62 -1.14 3.21
C ASN A 68 -11.97 -2.30 2.30
N LYS A 69 -13.21 -2.44 1.93
CA LYS A 69 -13.60 -3.60 1.14
C LYS A 69 -13.19 -3.51 -0.31
N HIS A 70 -12.68 -2.38 -0.74
CA HIS A 70 -12.28 -2.19 -2.13
C HIS A 70 -10.77 -2.25 -2.32
N TYR A 71 -10.00 -1.78 -1.38
CA TYR A 71 -8.55 -1.71 -1.55
C TYR A 71 -7.81 -1.65 -0.23
N VAL A 72 -6.49 -1.79 -0.34
CA VAL A 72 -5.59 -1.61 0.79
C VAL A 72 -4.51 -0.64 0.34
N LYS A 73 -4.25 0.38 1.13
CA LYS A 73 -3.15 1.31 0.89
C LYS A 73 -2.07 1.04 1.91
N LEU A 74 -0.84 0.95 1.45
CA LEU A 74 0.27 0.70 2.37
C LEU A 74 1.48 1.50 1.94
N PHE A 75 2.41 1.67 2.85
CA PHE A 75 3.66 2.37 2.57
C PHE A 75 4.80 1.59 3.20
N ALA A 76 5.96 1.69 2.60
CA ALA A 76 7.12 0.94 3.08
C ALA A 76 8.22 1.84 3.62
N SER A 77 8.08 3.14 3.49
CA SER A 77 9.01 4.07 4.10
C SER A 77 8.25 5.30 4.56
N TYR A 78 8.81 6.00 5.51
CA TYR A 78 8.17 7.20 6.01
C TYR A 78 9.20 8.09 6.65
N ASP A 79 8.82 9.34 6.82
CA ASP A 79 9.61 10.30 7.56
C ASP A 79 8.65 11.09 8.43
N LYS A 80 9.15 11.70 9.43
CA LYS A 80 8.33 12.49 10.32
C LYS A 80 8.96 13.86 10.50
N ASP A 81 8.23 14.90 10.27
CA ASP A 81 8.71 16.25 10.50
C ASP A 81 7.75 16.94 11.47
N GLU A 82 7.90 18.23 11.65
CA GLU A 82 7.07 18.91 12.62
C GLU A 82 5.61 18.98 12.22
N ASP A 83 5.28 18.76 10.98
CA ASP A 83 3.91 18.76 10.54
C ASP A 83 3.29 17.36 10.53
N GLY A 84 4.06 16.35 10.83
CA GLY A 84 3.55 14.99 10.89
C GLY A 84 4.30 14.04 9.98
N TYR A 85 3.67 12.96 9.61
CA TYR A 85 4.30 11.95 8.79
C TYR A 85 4.16 12.25 7.30
N VAL A 86 5.19 11.89 6.55
CA VAL A 86 5.10 11.85 5.10
C VAL A 86 5.46 10.43 4.71
N PHE A 87 4.81 9.92 3.69
CA PHE A 87 4.88 8.51 3.37
C PHE A 87 5.50 8.26 2.00
N GLY A 88 6.38 7.28 1.93
CA GLY A 88 7.04 6.89 0.70
C GLY A 88 6.80 5.43 0.36
N ASP A 89 7.17 5.04 -0.84
CA ASP A 89 6.98 3.69 -1.33
C ASP A 89 5.54 3.25 -1.11
N ARG A 90 4.62 4.06 -1.62
CA ARG A 90 3.20 3.84 -1.42
C ARG A 90 2.65 2.89 -2.46
N THR A 91 1.81 1.99 -2.04
CA THR A 91 1.19 1.02 -2.93
C THR A 91 -0.29 0.90 -2.58
N MET A 92 -1.11 0.75 -3.58
CA MET A 92 -2.53 0.59 -3.39
C MET A 92 -2.93 -0.66 -4.16
N ILE A 93 -3.50 -1.62 -3.47
CA ILE A 93 -3.81 -2.92 -4.05
C ILE A 93 -5.31 -3.18 -3.96
N PRO A 94 -5.98 -3.52 -5.07
CA PRO A 94 -7.39 -3.86 -5.00
C PRO A 94 -7.58 -5.09 -4.13
N ARG A 95 -8.62 -5.09 -3.30
CA ARG A 95 -8.87 -6.24 -2.43
C ARG A 95 -9.02 -7.52 -3.20
N SER A 96 -9.63 -7.45 -4.36
CA SER A 96 -9.86 -8.66 -5.16
C SER A 96 -8.56 -9.30 -5.64
N CYS A 97 -7.45 -8.58 -5.58
CA CYS A 97 -6.16 -9.13 -5.98
C CYS A 97 -5.37 -9.69 -4.82
N ILE A 98 -5.82 -9.51 -3.60
CA ILE A 98 -5.08 -9.94 -2.43
C ILE A 98 -5.41 -11.38 -2.08
N ARG A 99 -4.38 -12.21 -1.97
CA ARG A 99 -4.56 -13.61 -1.61
C ARG A 99 -4.41 -13.82 -0.12
N LYS A 100 -3.55 -13.08 0.53
CA LYS A 100 -3.30 -13.28 1.94
C LYS A 100 -2.69 -12.03 2.56
N MET A 101 -3.12 -11.69 3.75
CA MET A 101 -2.54 -10.59 4.53
C MET A 101 -2.15 -11.15 5.88
N THR A 102 -0.90 -10.95 6.27
CA THR A 102 -0.40 -11.45 7.54
C THR A 102 0.23 -10.30 8.31
N LYS A 103 -0.23 -10.09 9.53
CA LYS A 103 0.34 -9.03 10.35
C LYS A 103 1.72 -9.45 10.80
N ILE A 104 2.68 -8.55 10.73
CA ILE A 104 4.03 -8.85 11.15
C ILE A 104 4.47 -7.79 12.14
N LYS A 105 5.45 -8.15 12.93
CA LYS A 105 5.87 -7.28 13.97
C LYS A 105 6.89 -6.31 13.56
#